data_90063af9852707fbe8a2a1c3b46972e1
#
_entry.id   90063af9852707fbe8a2a1c3b46972e1
#
_cell.length_a   1.000
_cell.length_b   1.000
_cell.length_c   1.000
_cell.angle_alpha   90.00
_cell.angle_beta   90.00
_cell.angle_gamma   90.00
#
_symmetry.space_group_name_H-M   'P 1'
#
loop_
_entity.id
_entity.type
_entity.pdbx_description
1 polymer ?
#
loop_
_entity_poly.entity_id
_entity_poly.type
_entity_poly.pdbx_seq_one_letter_code
_entity_poly.pdbx_strand_id
1 'polypeptide(L)'
;MSGTIRLFVTGGTFDKEYNERDGSLYFKDTHLREMLQLGRCRVDVEVRTLMMIDSLEMDDDDRAVILNQCRKCPSSHIVITHGTDTMEMTARALGEAMADKTITDKTIILVGAMIPFAFGSSDGLFNLGAAIAFAQSLPPGVYVAMNGRYFRWDNVRKNRDVGEFEEVE
;
A
#
# COMPACT_ATOMS: atom_id res chain seq x y z
N MET A 1 2.56 12.40 -19.80
CA MET A 1 3.69 12.05 -18.92
C MET A 1 3.17 11.72 -17.56
N SER A 2 3.52 10.56 -17.04
CA SER A 2 3.24 10.28 -15.64
C SER A 2 4.12 11.20 -14.78
N GLY A 3 3.49 11.97 -13.90
CA GLY A 3 4.22 12.71 -12.87
C GLY A 3 4.91 11.75 -11.89
N THR A 4 5.70 12.30 -10.98
CA THR A 4 6.33 11.54 -9.89
C THR A 4 5.29 10.79 -9.06
N ILE A 5 5.48 9.50 -8.84
CA ILE A 5 4.66 8.73 -7.91
C ILE A 5 5.23 8.91 -6.50
N ARG A 6 4.40 9.30 -5.56
CA ARG A 6 4.73 9.26 -4.15
C ARG A 6 4.41 7.86 -3.59
N LEU A 7 5.43 7.20 -3.03
CA LEU A 7 5.25 5.92 -2.36
C LEU A 7 5.38 6.13 -0.86
N PHE A 8 4.28 6.01 -0.14
CA PHE A 8 4.24 6.06 1.32
C PHE A 8 4.36 4.65 1.88
N VAL A 9 5.32 4.45 2.78
CA VAL A 9 5.53 3.20 3.49
C VAL A 9 4.85 3.29 4.85
N THR A 10 4.01 2.32 5.17
CA THR A 10 3.38 2.21 6.50
C THR A 10 3.74 0.92 7.24
N GLY A 11 4.55 0.05 6.64
CA GLY A 11 4.93 -1.23 7.20
C GLY A 11 4.17 -2.39 6.56
N GLY A 12 3.62 -3.25 7.39
CA GLY A 12 2.95 -4.46 6.94
C GLY A 12 3.93 -5.55 6.50
N THR A 13 3.40 -6.63 5.95
CA THR A 13 4.18 -7.83 5.60
C THR A 13 5.29 -7.55 4.60
N PHE A 14 5.16 -6.56 3.72
CA PHE A 14 6.23 -6.15 2.80
C PHE A 14 7.59 -6.06 3.45
N ASP A 15 7.64 -5.40 4.61
CA ASP A 15 8.88 -4.96 5.25
C ASP A 15 9.22 -5.76 6.51
N LYS A 16 8.48 -6.83 6.80
CA LYS A 16 8.82 -7.70 7.93
C LYS A 16 10.08 -8.52 7.66
N GLU A 17 10.91 -8.63 8.69
CA GLU A 17 12.10 -9.48 8.72
C GLU A 17 11.96 -10.54 9.81
N TYR A 18 12.68 -11.64 9.65
CA TYR A 18 12.72 -12.72 10.60
C TYR A 18 13.87 -12.53 11.58
N ASN A 19 13.55 -12.57 12.88
CA ASN A 19 14.56 -12.56 13.93
C ASN A 19 14.95 -14.01 14.27
N GLU A 20 16.12 -14.43 13.83
CA GLU A 20 16.62 -15.78 14.01
C GLU A 20 16.94 -16.12 15.48
N ARG A 21 17.00 -15.12 16.36
CA ARG A 21 17.30 -15.33 17.79
C ARG A 21 16.09 -15.82 18.57
N ASP A 22 14.91 -15.29 18.27
CA ASP A 22 13.68 -15.60 19.01
C ASP A 22 12.53 -16.09 18.12
N GLY A 23 12.73 -16.14 16.80
CA GLY A 23 11.72 -16.60 15.85
C GLY A 23 10.60 -15.59 15.57
N SER A 24 10.70 -14.37 16.08
CA SER A 24 9.71 -13.32 15.83
C SER A 24 9.88 -12.66 14.48
N LEU A 25 8.81 -12.00 14.00
CA LEU A 25 8.86 -11.06 12.90
C LEU A 25 8.98 -9.64 13.45
N TYR A 26 9.80 -8.82 12.83
CA TYR A 26 10.00 -7.43 13.24
C TYR A 26 10.24 -6.51 12.06
N PHE A 27 10.19 -5.19 12.29
CA PHE A 27 10.54 -4.18 11.30
C PHE A 27 11.92 -3.59 11.59
N LYS A 28 12.75 -3.48 10.55
CA LYS A 28 14.05 -2.81 10.62
C LYS A 28 14.06 -1.56 9.78
N ASP A 29 13.97 -1.71 8.46
CA ASP A 29 13.88 -0.62 7.49
C ASP A 29 13.05 -1.09 6.30
N THR A 30 12.64 -0.16 5.46
CA THR A 30 11.88 -0.52 4.26
C THR A 30 12.76 -1.15 3.19
N HIS A 31 12.22 -2.17 2.53
CA HIS A 31 12.83 -2.82 1.38
C HIS A 31 12.39 -2.22 0.03
N LEU A 32 11.55 -1.19 0.06
CA LEU A 32 10.91 -0.69 -1.16
C LEU A 32 11.91 -0.13 -2.18
N ARG A 33 12.97 0.54 -1.73
CA ARG A 33 14.01 1.05 -2.64
C ARG A 33 14.76 -0.07 -3.34
N GLU A 34 15.11 -1.12 -2.61
CA GLU A 34 15.73 -2.33 -3.16
C GLU A 34 14.79 -3.02 -4.16
N MET A 35 13.51 -3.14 -3.82
CA MET A 35 12.50 -3.74 -4.68
C MET A 35 12.34 -2.98 -6.00
N LEU A 36 12.32 -1.66 -5.96
CA LEU A 36 12.28 -0.81 -7.15
C LEU A 36 13.51 -1.01 -8.05
N GLN A 37 14.68 -1.12 -7.45
CA GLN A 37 15.92 -1.41 -8.19
C GLN A 37 15.90 -2.82 -8.80
N LEU A 38 15.50 -3.83 -8.04
CA LEU A 38 15.40 -5.20 -8.48
C LEU A 38 14.41 -5.36 -9.63
N GLY A 39 13.26 -4.69 -9.52
CA GLY A 39 12.24 -4.64 -10.58
C GLY A 39 12.62 -3.74 -11.77
N ARG A 40 13.80 -3.09 -11.72
CA ARG A 40 14.27 -2.15 -12.75
C ARG A 40 13.27 -1.05 -13.08
N CYS A 41 12.62 -0.52 -12.04
CA CYS A 41 11.62 0.53 -12.17
C CYS A 41 12.18 1.75 -12.92
N ARG A 42 11.45 2.22 -13.92
CA ARG A 42 11.78 3.39 -14.75
C ARG A 42 10.84 4.56 -14.50
N VAL A 43 9.84 4.36 -13.66
CA VAL A 43 8.96 5.43 -13.20
C VAL A 43 9.68 6.22 -12.12
N ASP A 44 9.50 7.53 -12.12
CA ASP A 44 10.00 8.38 -11.06
C ASP A 44 9.18 8.15 -9.79
N VAL A 45 9.78 7.53 -8.78
CA VAL A 45 9.13 7.16 -7.51
C VAL A 45 9.90 7.76 -6.35
N GLU A 46 9.22 8.57 -5.55
CA GLU A 46 9.76 9.10 -4.30
C GLU A 46 9.22 8.30 -3.11
N VAL A 47 10.09 7.59 -2.41
CA VAL A 47 9.75 6.78 -1.24
C VAL A 47 9.84 7.60 0.04
N ARG A 48 8.79 7.58 0.83
CA ARG A 48 8.75 8.18 2.17
C ARG A 48 8.10 7.25 3.18
N THR A 49 8.82 6.94 4.24
CA THR A 49 8.28 6.16 5.35
C THR A 49 7.45 7.04 6.29
N LEU A 50 6.20 6.69 6.49
CA LEU A 50 5.32 7.34 7.46
C LEU A 50 5.37 6.62 8.81
N MET A 51 5.36 5.30 8.79
CA MET A 51 5.40 4.44 9.96
C MET A 51 5.84 3.02 9.54
N MET A 52 6.16 2.19 10.51
CA MET A 52 6.53 0.79 10.31
C MET A 52 5.78 -0.05 11.33
N ILE A 53 4.49 -0.33 11.06
CA ILE A 53 3.62 -1.04 11.99
C ILE A 53 2.87 -2.19 11.31
N ASP A 54 2.46 -3.16 12.10
CA ASP A 54 1.48 -4.17 11.69
C ASP A 54 0.10 -3.53 11.60
N SER A 55 -0.66 -3.85 10.54
CA SER A 55 -1.98 -3.23 10.36
C SER A 55 -3.00 -3.62 11.43
N LEU A 56 -2.79 -4.73 12.12
CA LEU A 56 -3.61 -5.10 13.29
C LEU A 56 -3.39 -4.17 14.49
N GLU A 57 -2.24 -3.50 14.55
CA GLU A 57 -1.90 -2.53 15.60
C GLU A 57 -2.20 -1.08 15.18
N MET A 58 -2.55 -0.88 13.89
CA MET A 58 -2.87 0.44 13.35
C MET A 58 -4.21 0.95 13.90
N ASP A 59 -4.19 2.13 14.46
CA ASP A 59 -5.38 2.81 14.99
C ASP A 59 -5.87 3.96 14.09
N ASP A 60 -6.92 4.65 14.53
CA ASP A 60 -7.50 5.75 13.77
C ASP A 60 -6.58 6.98 13.69
N ASP A 61 -5.72 7.21 14.69
CA ASP A 61 -4.72 8.29 14.66
C ASP A 61 -3.66 8.01 13.59
N ASP A 62 -3.22 6.77 13.45
CA ASP A 62 -2.31 6.35 12.38
C ASP A 62 -2.93 6.55 11.00
N ARG A 63 -4.21 6.19 10.83
CA ARG A 63 -4.94 6.40 9.58
C ARG A 63 -5.13 7.88 9.28
N ALA A 64 -5.32 8.70 10.30
CA ALA A 64 -5.39 10.16 10.15
C ALA A 64 -4.06 10.74 9.65
N VAL A 65 -2.92 10.23 10.11
CA VAL A 65 -1.59 10.60 9.58
C VAL A 65 -1.48 10.27 8.09
N ILE A 66 -1.87 9.06 7.69
CA ILE A 66 -1.85 8.64 6.28
C ILE A 66 -2.73 9.56 5.43
N LEU A 67 -3.96 9.82 5.87
CA LEU A 67 -4.91 10.68 5.18
C LEU A 67 -4.35 12.10 5.01
N ASN A 68 -3.81 12.68 6.07
CA ASN A 68 -3.23 14.02 6.04
C ASN A 68 -2.02 14.12 5.11
N GLN A 69 -1.16 13.09 5.07
CA GLN A 69 -0.04 13.03 4.16
C GLN A 69 -0.50 12.92 2.70
N CYS A 70 -1.52 12.13 2.42
CA CYS A 70 -2.13 12.07 1.08
C CYS A 70 -2.74 13.39 0.66
N ARG A 71 -3.45 14.07 1.57
CA ARG A 71 -4.07 15.38 1.32
C ARG A 71 -3.04 16.44 0.96
N LYS A 72 -1.93 16.48 1.70
CA LYS A 72 -0.85 17.48 1.51
C LYS A 72 0.12 17.13 0.38
N CYS A 73 0.12 15.89 -0.09
CA CYS A 73 1.05 15.44 -1.11
C CYS A 73 0.85 16.22 -2.42
N PRO A 74 1.91 16.80 -3.01
CA PRO A 74 1.79 17.48 -4.28
C PRO A 74 1.58 16.53 -5.46
N SER A 75 1.99 15.26 -5.34
CA SER A 75 1.76 14.26 -6.39
C SER A 75 0.29 13.85 -6.46
N SER A 76 -0.23 13.73 -7.67
CA SER A 76 -1.57 13.17 -7.92
C SER A 76 -1.60 11.64 -7.96
N HIS A 77 -0.45 10.99 -8.00
CA HIS A 77 -0.32 9.53 -8.02
C HIS A 77 0.38 9.06 -6.75
N ILE A 78 -0.33 8.30 -5.93
CA ILE A 78 0.15 7.84 -4.63
C ILE A 78 0.01 6.33 -4.55
N VAL A 79 1.07 5.66 -4.11
CA VAL A 79 1.06 4.25 -3.71
C VAL A 79 1.34 4.17 -2.22
N ILE A 80 0.59 3.37 -1.49
CA ILE A 80 0.76 3.17 -0.05
C ILE A 80 0.97 1.68 0.20
N THR A 81 2.14 1.31 0.74
CA THR A 81 2.32 -0.04 1.25
C THR A 81 1.68 -0.17 2.63
N HIS A 82 0.98 -1.26 2.86
CA HIS A 82 0.12 -1.42 4.02
C HIS A 82 -0.04 -2.89 4.36
N GLY A 83 -0.23 -3.20 5.64
CA GLY A 83 -0.59 -4.54 6.06
C GLY A 83 -1.97 -4.94 5.53
N THR A 84 -2.12 -6.22 5.17
CA THR A 84 -3.33 -6.69 4.48
C THR A 84 -4.54 -6.83 5.39
N ASP A 85 -4.35 -6.99 6.70
CA ASP A 85 -5.45 -7.32 7.62
C ASP A 85 -6.44 -6.17 7.84
N THR A 86 -5.99 -4.92 7.78
CA THR A 86 -6.86 -3.74 7.92
C THR A 86 -6.72 -2.74 6.78
N MET A 87 -6.17 -3.17 5.65
CA MET A 87 -6.01 -2.34 4.45
C MET A 87 -7.34 -1.75 3.98
N GLU A 88 -8.40 -2.52 4.01
CA GLU A 88 -9.76 -2.08 3.63
C GLU A 88 -10.28 -0.94 4.51
N MET A 89 -9.90 -0.91 5.79
CA MET A 89 -10.29 0.19 6.70
C MET A 89 -9.60 1.50 6.32
N THR A 90 -8.32 1.45 5.99
CA THR A 90 -7.56 2.62 5.52
C THR A 90 -8.05 3.07 4.15
N ALA A 91 -8.35 2.13 3.26
CA ALA A 91 -8.94 2.43 1.94
C ALA A 91 -10.29 3.14 2.10
N ARG A 92 -11.13 2.70 3.02
CA ARG A 92 -12.41 3.34 3.33
C ARG A 92 -12.23 4.77 3.84
N ALA A 93 -11.33 4.99 4.79
CA ALA A 93 -11.06 6.32 5.33
C ALA A 93 -10.61 7.30 4.22
N LEU A 94 -9.73 6.86 3.35
CA LEU A 94 -9.27 7.65 2.20
C LEU A 94 -10.38 7.86 1.16
N GLY A 95 -11.17 6.83 0.89
CA GLY A 95 -12.28 6.89 -0.06
C GLY A 95 -13.38 7.85 0.38
N GLU A 96 -13.73 7.83 1.66
CA GLU A 96 -14.68 8.78 2.25
C GLU A 96 -14.15 10.22 2.18
N ALA A 97 -12.85 10.43 2.43
CA ALA A 97 -12.20 11.73 2.29
C ALA A 97 -12.18 12.24 0.85
N MET A 98 -12.17 11.36 -0.15
CA MET A 98 -12.36 11.76 -1.55
C MET A 98 -13.83 12.05 -1.86
N ALA A 99 -14.76 11.27 -1.32
CA ALA A 99 -16.19 11.49 -1.53
C ALA A 99 -16.66 12.83 -0.95
N ASP A 100 -16.14 13.24 0.21
CA ASP A 100 -16.45 14.54 0.84
C ASP A 100 -15.54 15.70 0.35
N LYS A 101 -14.65 15.43 -0.61
CA LYS A 101 -13.72 16.38 -1.22
C LYS A 101 -12.63 16.94 -0.28
N THR A 102 -12.36 16.29 0.84
CA THR A 102 -11.20 16.57 1.68
C THR A 102 -9.89 16.26 0.93
N ILE A 103 -9.91 15.22 0.09
CA ILE A 103 -8.86 14.90 -0.89
C ILE A 103 -9.46 14.98 -2.29
N THR A 104 -8.78 15.64 -3.22
CA THR A 104 -9.23 15.79 -4.61
C THR A 104 -8.14 15.44 -5.61
N ASP A 105 -8.54 15.01 -6.79
CA ASP A 105 -7.67 14.84 -7.96
C ASP A 105 -6.47 13.93 -7.73
N LYS A 106 -6.65 12.85 -6.96
CA LYS A 106 -5.61 11.89 -6.68
C LYS A 106 -6.02 10.47 -7.02
N THR A 107 -5.09 9.70 -7.56
CA THR A 107 -5.19 8.25 -7.67
C THR A 107 -4.34 7.63 -6.56
N ILE A 108 -4.98 6.95 -5.62
CA ILE A 108 -4.35 6.37 -4.44
C ILE A 108 -4.51 4.87 -4.48
N ILE A 109 -3.40 4.15 -4.49
CA ILE A 109 -3.37 2.68 -4.53
C ILE A 109 -2.76 2.16 -3.24
N LEU A 110 -3.55 1.40 -2.46
CA LEU A 110 -3.03 0.64 -1.34
C LEU A 110 -2.61 -0.74 -1.82
N VAL A 111 -1.46 -1.20 -1.37
CA VAL A 111 -0.88 -2.48 -1.77
C VAL A 111 -0.18 -3.15 -0.60
N GLY A 112 -0.25 -4.45 -0.55
CA GLY A 112 0.40 -5.25 0.47
C GLY A 112 1.11 -6.47 -0.12
N ALA A 113 1.64 -7.30 0.76
CA ALA A 113 2.20 -8.61 0.43
C ALA A 113 1.72 -9.65 1.43
N MET A 114 1.54 -10.86 0.99
CA MET A 114 1.21 -11.99 1.86
C MET A 114 2.48 -12.63 2.42
N ILE A 115 3.58 -12.55 1.69
CA ILE A 115 4.90 -13.08 2.08
C ILE A 115 5.90 -11.93 2.15
N PRO A 116 6.67 -11.78 3.26
CA PRO A 116 7.68 -10.75 3.37
C PRO A 116 8.69 -10.80 2.23
N PHE A 117 9.07 -9.63 1.70
CA PHE A 117 10.07 -9.57 0.63
C PHE A 117 11.40 -10.20 1.07
N ALA A 118 11.82 -9.98 2.31
CA ALA A 118 13.07 -10.50 2.87
C ALA A 118 13.13 -12.04 2.91
N PHE A 119 11.99 -12.72 2.87
CA PHE A 119 11.94 -14.19 2.90
C PHE A 119 12.30 -14.84 1.57
N GLY A 120 12.30 -14.09 0.47
CA GLY A 120 12.36 -14.64 -0.87
C GLY A 120 11.04 -15.29 -1.29
N SER A 121 10.89 -15.56 -2.59
CA SER A 121 9.64 -16.10 -3.18
C SER A 121 8.38 -15.31 -2.75
N SER A 122 8.53 -14.02 -2.55
CA SER A 122 7.47 -13.11 -2.13
C SER A 122 6.61 -12.66 -3.30
N ASP A 123 5.33 -12.45 -3.04
CA ASP A 123 4.40 -11.78 -3.94
C ASP A 123 4.59 -10.26 -3.99
N GLY A 124 5.45 -9.71 -3.11
CA GLY A 124 5.62 -8.27 -2.94
C GLY A 124 6.03 -7.53 -4.21
N LEU A 125 7.03 -8.04 -4.95
CA LEU A 125 7.51 -7.35 -6.16
C LEU A 125 6.45 -7.31 -7.26
N PHE A 126 5.71 -8.41 -7.44
CA PHE A 126 4.59 -8.47 -8.37
C PHE A 126 3.49 -7.47 -7.99
N ASN A 127 3.11 -7.44 -6.71
CA ASN A 127 2.09 -6.52 -6.20
C ASN A 127 2.53 -5.05 -6.33
N LEU A 128 3.78 -4.75 -6.01
CA LEU A 128 4.33 -3.39 -6.14
C LEU A 128 4.32 -2.91 -7.59
N GLY A 129 4.76 -3.74 -8.53
CA GLY A 129 4.76 -3.42 -9.95
C GLY A 129 3.34 -3.16 -10.48
N ALA A 130 2.38 -4.00 -10.09
CA ALA A 130 0.97 -3.80 -10.43
C ALA A 130 0.43 -2.48 -9.85
N ALA A 131 0.72 -2.18 -8.57
CA ALA A 131 0.27 -0.94 -7.93
C ALA A 131 0.81 0.32 -8.63
N ILE A 132 2.08 0.31 -9.02
CA ILE A 132 2.70 1.40 -9.77
C ILE A 132 2.02 1.58 -11.14
N ALA A 133 1.72 0.49 -11.83
CA ALA A 133 1.00 0.54 -13.10
C ALA A 133 -0.42 1.09 -12.94
N PHE A 134 -1.15 0.63 -11.94
CA PHE A 134 -2.51 1.12 -11.65
C PHE A 134 -2.52 2.60 -11.24
N ALA A 135 -1.54 3.06 -10.47
CA ALA A 135 -1.44 4.47 -10.11
C ALA A 135 -1.32 5.39 -11.33
N GLN A 136 -0.70 4.91 -12.40
CA GLN A 136 -0.53 5.67 -13.65
C GLN A 136 -1.75 5.61 -14.58
N SER A 137 -2.58 4.58 -14.45
CA SER A 137 -3.61 4.25 -15.45
C SER A 137 -5.04 4.42 -14.97
N LEU A 138 -5.30 4.28 -13.66
CA LEU A 138 -6.64 4.41 -13.11
C LEU A 138 -7.03 5.88 -12.92
N PRO A 139 -8.33 6.21 -13.06
CA PRO A 139 -8.83 7.56 -12.79
C PRO A 139 -8.69 7.92 -11.31
N PRO A 140 -8.79 9.23 -10.97
CA PRO A 140 -8.77 9.64 -9.56
C PRO A 140 -9.77 8.82 -8.71
N GLY A 141 -9.27 8.30 -7.60
CA GLY A 141 -10.01 7.41 -6.73
C GLY A 141 -9.07 6.70 -5.75
N VAL A 142 -9.65 5.88 -4.89
CA VAL A 142 -8.91 5.03 -3.94
C VAL A 142 -9.15 3.57 -4.29
N TYR A 143 -8.07 2.82 -4.37
CA TYR A 143 -8.10 1.41 -4.80
C TYR A 143 -7.21 0.56 -3.92
N VAL A 144 -7.56 -0.70 -3.79
CA VAL A 144 -6.69 -1.76 -3.25
C VAL A 144 -6.17 -2.58 -4.42
N ALA A 145 -4.86 -2.80 -4.48
CA ALA A 145 -4.22 -3.61 -5.52
C ALA A 145 -3.54 -4.83 -4.88
N MET A 146 -4.00 -6.02 -5.24
CA MET A 146 -3.42 -7.28 -4.77
C MET A 146 -3.48 -8.34 -5.87
N ASN A 147 -2.39 -9.05 -6.02
CA ASN A 147 -2.27 -10.21 -6.92
C ASN A 147 -2.66 -9.92 -8.38
N GLY A 148 -2.31 -8.73 -8.87
CA GLY A 148 -2.58 -8.30 -10.24
C GLY A 148 -3.99 -7.77 -10.48
N ARG A 149 -4.81 -7.70 -9.45
CA ARG A 149 -6.17 -7.16 -9.49
C ARG A 149 -6.24 -5.84 -8.74
N TYR A 150 -7.19 -4.99 -9.12
CA TYR A 150 -7.54 -3.81 -8.33
C TYR A 150 -9.01 -3.84 -7.94
N PHE A 151 -9.30 -3.20 -6.80
CA PHE A 151 -10.65 -3.09 -6.24
C PHE A 151 -10.90 -1.65 -5.84
N ARG A 152 -12.10 -1.16 -6.02
CA ARG A 152 -12.49 0.12 -5.46
C ARG A 152 -12.59 0.00 -3.92
N TRP A 153 -12.28 1.08 -3.23
CA TRP A 153 -12.30 1.15 -1.77
C TRP A 153 -13.63 0.74 -1.12
N ASP A 154 -14.75 0.96 -1.83
CA ASP A 154 -16.11 0.66 -1.38
C ASP A 154 -16.59 -0.75 -1.77
N ASN A 155 -15.78 -1.52 -2.47
CA ASN A 155 -16.13 -2.86 -2.94
C ASN A 155 -14.93 -3.81 -2.83
N VAL A 156 -14.41 -3.94 -1.62
CA VAL A 156 -13.26 -4.80 -1.33
C VAL A 156 -13.34 -5.37 0.07
N ARG A 157 -13.00 -6.64 0.21
CA ARG A 157 -12.75 -7.29 1.50
C ARG A 157 -11.63 -8.32 1.36
N LYS A 158 -10.95 -8.58 2.47
CA LYS A 158 -10.02 -9.70 2.57
C LYS A 158 -10.80 -10.96 2.98
N ASN A 159 -10.78 -11.96 2.12
CA ASN A 159 -11.25 -13.30 2.47
C ASN A 159 -10.12 -14.02 3.20
N ARG A 160 -10.25 -14.13 4.53
CA ARG A 160 -9.19 -14.68 5.38
C ARG A 160 -9.05 -16.20 5.26
N ASP A 161 -10.11 -16.89 4.81
CA ASP A 161 -10.09 -18.36 4.67
C ASP A 161 -9.17 -18.80 3.52
N VAL A 162 -9.10 -17.99 2.47
CA VAL A 162 -8.27 -18.28 1.29
C VAL A 162 -7.05 -17.35 1.15
N GLY A 163 -6.98 -16.30 1.97
CA GLY A 163 -5.88 -15.34 1.94
C GLY A 163 -5.87 -14.44 0.69
N GLU A 164 -7.05 -14.11 0.16
CA GLU A 164 -7.20 -13.29 -1.04
C GLU A 164 -8.15 -12.13 -0.82
N PHE A 165 -8.00 -11.08 -1.64
CA PHE A 165 -8.96 -9.98 -1.72
C PHE A 165 -10.01 -10.29 -2.77
N GLU A 166 -11.25 -9.91 -2.48
CA GLU A 166 -12.40 -10.13 -3.35
C GLU A 166 -13.37 -8.95 -3.29
N GLU A 167 -14.24 -8.86 -4.28
CA GLU A 167 -15.36 -7.91 -4.26
C GLU A 167 -16.39 -8.34 -3.22
N VAL A 168 -17.08 -7.36 -2.64
CA VAL A 168 -18.16 -7.60 -1.67
C VAL A 168 -19.48 -7.90 -2.38
N GLU A 169 -19.68 -7.32 -3.58
CA GLU A 169 -20.89 -7.45 -4.42
C GLU A 169 -20.59 -8.11 -5.76
#